data_f0da8adfebf391a88df322a5281f8040
#
_entry.id   f0da8adfebf391a88df322a5281f8040
#
_cell.length_a   1.000
_cell.length_b   1.000
_cell.length_c   1.000
_cell.angle_alpha   90.00
_cell.angle_beta   90.00
_cell.angle_gamma   90.00
#
_symmetry.space_group_name_H-M   'P 1'
#
loop_
_entity.id
_entity.type
_entity.pdbx_description
1 polymer ?
#
loop_
_entity_poly.entity_id
_entity_poly.type
_entity_poly.pdbx_seq_one_letter_code
_entity_poly.pdbx_strand_id
1 'polypeptide(L)'
;SAHVLKLINHVFDAEPGDGAVGVTALLARGRLVLLADTLVQEWPTENDLADIATRAADVAKNLGLEPRVAFCSFSNFGYPVSERAIKMSRASAVLDERGVDFEYDGEMTVDVALNPEVMKHYPFCRLTGPANILVMPARHSASISIKLLQELGHVTVIGPILTGIDRQVKLCSTNSSVNDILHMAIMAACKVG
;
A
#
# COMPACT_ATOMS: atom_id res chain seq x y z
N SER A 1 -8.55 15.95 2.93
CA SER A 1 -8.64 14.52 2.57
C SER A 1 -9.82 13.82 3.20
N ALA A 2 -9.98 13.79 4.55
CA ALA A 2 -11.16 13.17 5.18
C ALA A 2 -12.51 13.77 4.72
N HIS A 3 -12.54 15.07 4.45
CA HIS A 3 -13.71 15.76 3.91
C HIS A 3 -14.03 15.30 2.46
N VAL A 4 -13.01 15.11 1.64
CA VAL A 4 -13.18 14.63 0.26
C VAL A 4 -13.69 13.18 0.25
N LEU A 5 -13.19 12.32 1.14
CA LEU A 5 -13.70 10.95 1.29
C LEU A 5 -15.16 10.94 1.74
N LYS A 6 -15.55 11.80 2.68
CA LYS A 6 -16.95 11.97 3.09
C LYS A 6 -17.84 12.41 1.93
N LEU A 7 -17.37 13.33 1.08
CA LEU A 7 -18.09 13.74 -0.12
C LEU A 7 -18.21 12.61 -1.14
N ILE A 8 -17.15 11.83 -1.35
CA ILE A 8 -17.16 10.67 -2.25
C ILE A 8 -18.16 9.64 -1.74
N ASN A 9 -18.13 9.29 -0.48
CA ASN A 9 -19.06 8.35 0.14
C ASN A 9 -20.51 8.86 0.04
N HIS A 10 -20.74 10.17 0.22
CA HIS A 10 -22.06 10.76 0.13
C HIS A 10 -22.61 10.79 -1.32
N VAL A 11 -21.73 11.03 -2.31
CA VAL A 11 -22.11 11.12 -3.73
C VAL A 11 -22.35 9.73 -4.36
N PHE A 12 -21.66 8.70 -3.85
CA PHE A 12 -21.67 7.35 -4.44
C PHE A 12 -22.36 6.30 -3.56
N ASP A 13 -23.10 6.74 -2.52
CA ASP A 13 -23.79 5.86 -1.55
C ASP A 13 -22.89 4.76 -0.97
N ALA A 14 -21.58 5.01 -0.91
CA ALA A 14 -20.62 4.10 -0.31
C ALA A 14 -20.69 4.27 1.22
N GLU A 15 -21.01 3.20 1.93
CA GLU A 15 -20.99 3.21 3.40
C GLU A 15 -19.58 3.56 3.92
N PRO A 16 -19.47 4.42 4.95
CA PRO A 16 -18.19 4.71 5.58
C PRO A 16 -17.67 3.42 6.25
N GLY A 17 -16.68 2.78 5.67
CA GLY A 17 -16.09 1.57 6.22
C GLY A 17 -16.01 0.37 5.27
N ASP A 18 -16.63 0.43 4.09
CA ASP A 18 -16.65 -0.69 3.13
C ASP A 18 -15.31 -0.87 2.37
N GLY A 19 -14.22 -0.86 3.13
CA GLY A 19 -12.94 -1.35 2.59
C GLY A 19 -12.26 -0.47 1.55
N ALA A 20 -12.61 0.83 1.46
CA ALA A 20 -11.87 1.76 0.61
C ALA A 20 -10.40 1.85 1.06
N VAL A 21 -9.49 1.71 0.12
CA VAL A 21 -8.03 1.78 0.35
C VAL A 21 -7.39 2.71 -0.66
N GLY A 22 -6.49 3.56 -0.19
CA GLY A 22 -5.68 4.42 -1.06
C GLY A 22 -4.34 3.77 -1.36
N VAL A 23 -4.08 3.42 -2.61
CA VAL A 23 -2.81 2.87 -3.05
C VAL A 23 -2.04 3.90 -3.86
N THR A 24 -0.79 4.17 -3.49
CA THR A 24 0.08 5.08 -4.24
C THR A 24 1.20 4.28 -4.92
N ALA A 25 1.32 4.46 -6.23
CA ALA A 25 2.39 3.84 -7.00
C ALA A 25 3.63 4.74 -7.02
N LEU A 26 4.77 4.16 -6.70
CA LEU A 26 6.08 4.79 -6.69
C LEU A 26 6.94 4.17 -7.79
N LEU A 27 7.30 4.96 -8.80
CA LEU A 27 8.24 4.54 -9.82
C LEU A 27 9.62 5.13 -9.52
N ALA A 28 10.56 4.27 -9.13
CA ALA A 28 11.91 4.64 -8.77
C ALA A 28 12.91 3.61 -9.27
N ARG A 29 14.01 4.04 -9.84
CA ARG A 29 15.12 3.17 -10.32
C ARG A 29 14.63 2.02 -11.22
N GLY A 30 13.64 2.28 -12.08
CA GLY A 30 13.05 1.29 -12.98
C GLY A 30 12.15 0.25 -12.29
N ARG A 31 11.81 0.43 -11.01
CA ARG A 31 10.93 -0.45 -10.24
C ARG A 31 9.63 0.26 -9.90
N LEU A 32 8.52 -0.46 -10.02
CA LEU A 32 7.21 -0.03 -9.54
C LEU A 32 6.95 -0.66 -8.18
N VAL A 33 6.68 0.18 -7.18
CA VAL A 33 6.34 -0.24 -5.81
C VAL A 33 5.06 0.44 -5.39
N LEU A 34 4.12 -0.31 -4.88
CA LEU A 34 2.84 0.20 -4.36
C LEU A 34 2.95 0.43 -2.86
N LEU A 35 2.54 1.60 -2.39
CA LEU A 35 2.41 1.92 -0.97
C LEU A 35 0.93 1.90 -0.57
N ALA A 36 0.58 1.17 0.46
CA ALA A 36 -0.78 1.00 0.97
C ALA A 36 -0.83 0.99 2.53
N ASP A 37 -1.79 1.59 3.19
CA ASP A 37 -2.77 2.56 2.77
C ASP A 37 -2.21 3.99 2.90
N THR A 38 -2.45 4.83 1.89
CA THR A 38 -1.89 6.18 1.86
C THR A 38 -2.92 7.27 2.17
N LEU A 39 -4.20 6.89 2.37
CA LEU A 39 -5.27 7.87 2.40
C LEU A 39 -6.31 7.69 3.51
N VAL A 40 -6.72 6.46 3.81
CA VAL A 40 -7.96 6.19 4.53
C VAL A 40 -7.74 5.89 6.02
N GLN A 41 -6.99 4.85 6.32
CA GLN A 41 -6.86 4.32 7.67
C GLN A 41 -5.81 5.05 8.52
N GLU A 42 -6.28 5.77 9.54
CA GLU A 42 -5.39 6.47 10.47
C GLU A 42 -4.81 5.52 11.52
N TRP A 43 -5.64 4.59 12.01
CA TRP A 43 -5.30 3.59 13.03
C TRP A 43 -5.85 2.22 12.63
N PRO A 44 -5.27 1.56 11.60
CA PRO A 44 -5.79 0.29 11.13
C PRO A 44 -5.62 -0.82 12.19
N THR A 45 -6.61 -1.70 12.28
CA THR A 45 -6.52 -2.98 13.01
C THR A 45 -5.75 -4.02 12.20
N GLU A 46 -5.50 -5.20 12.76
CA GLU A 46 -4.89 -6.32 12.03
C GLU A 46 -5.73 -6.73 10.81
N ASN A 47 -7.06 -6.76 10.97
CA ASN A 47 -7.97 -7.07 9.87
C ASN A 47 -7.96 -5.99 8.79
N ASP A 48 -7.97 -4.71 9.18
CA ASP A 48 -7.85 -3.60 8.22
C ASP A 48 -6.55 -3.67 7.42
N LEU A 49 -5.44 -4.01 8.07
CA LEU A 49 -4.14 -4.19 7.40
C LEU A 49 -4.16 -5.35 6.41
N ALA A 50 -4.83 -6.46 6.74
CA ALA A 50 -5.03 -7.59 5.83
C ALA A 50 -5.92 -7.21 4.65
N ASP A 51 -6.98 -6.43 4.87
CA ASP A 51 -7.84 -5.89 3.81
C ASP A 51 -7.07 -4.94 2.88
N ILE A 52 -6.26 -4.06 3.46
CA ILE A 52 -5.36 -3.16 2.73
C ILE A 52 -4.41 -3.97 1.84
N ALA A 53 -3.81 -5.05 2.37
CA ALA A 53 -2.90 -5.92 1.62
C ALA A 53 -3.63 -6.59 0.43
N THR A 54 -4.81 -7.14 0.66
CA THR A 54 -5.62 -7.80 -0.37
C THR A 54 -6.01 -6.82 -1.48
N ARG A 55 -6.52 -5.63 -1.12
CA ARG A 55 -6.87 -4.60 -2.11
C ARG A 55 -5.66 -4.10 -2.90
N ALA A 56 -4.51 -3.94 -2.24
CA ALA A 56 -3.29 -3.55 -2.93
C ALA A 56 -2.76 -4.66 -3.86
N ALA A 57 -2.94 -5.93 -3.50
CA ALA A 57 -2.62 -7.07 -4.36
C ALA A 57 -3.50 -7.09 -5.62
N ASP A 58 -4.80 -6.78 -5.50
CA ASP A 58 -5.69 -6.66 -6.66
C ASP A 58 -5.24 -5.54 -7.60
N VAL A 59 -4.84 -4.37 -7.05
CA VAL A 59 -4.27 -3.28 -7.86
C VAL A 59 -3.00 -3.75 -8.57
N ALA A 60 -2.11 -4.48 -7.89
CA ALA A 60 -0.89 -5.00 -8.49
C ALA A 60 -1.20 -5.98 -9.64
N LYS A 61 -2.12 -6.94 -9.45
CA LYS A 61 -2.56 -7.88 -10.49
C LYS A 61 -3.12 -7.13 -11.70
N ASN A 62 -3.93 -6.11 -11.49
CA ASN A 62 -4.50 -5.28 -12.56
C ASN A 62 -3.42 -4.47 -13.32
N LEU A 63 -2.28 -4.19 -12.69
CA LEU A 63 -1.10 -3.60 -13.32
C LEU A 63 -0.18 -4.65 -13.96
N GLY A 64 -0.55 -5.93 -13.96
CA GLY A 64 0.25 -7.02 -14.52
C GLY A 64 1.43 -7.45 -13.67
N LEU A 65 1.39 -7.16 -12.36
CA LEU A 65 2.44 -7.55 -11.40
C LEU A 65 2.03 -8.80 -10.62
N GLU A 66 2.99 -9.66 -10.34
CA GLU A 66 2.83 -10.72 -9.32
C GLU A 66 2.96 -10.08 -7.94
N PRO A 67 1.89 -10.10 -7.08
CA PRO A 67 1.92 -9.40 -5.82
C PRO A 67 2.89 -10.05 -4.83
N ARG A 68 3.79 -9.27 -4.26
CA ARG A 68 4.64 -9.60 -3.12
C ARG A 68 4.50 -8.53 -2.07
N VAL A 69 3.75 -8.85 -1.01
CA VAL A 69 3.34 -7.91 0.04
C VAL A 69 4.28 -8.00 1.24
N ALA A 70 4.82 -6.86 1.66
CA ALA A 70 5.55 -6.73 2.91
C ALA A 70 4.77 -5.87 3.91
N PHE A 71 4.50 -6.42 5.10
CA PHE A 71 4.00 -5.64 6.23
C PHE A 71 5.16 -4.88 6.88
N CYS A 72 5.20 -3.56 6.68
CA CYS A 72 6.33 -2.73 7.06
C CYS A 72 6.31 -2.33 8.53
N SER A 73 7.47 -2.42 9.18
CA SER A 73 7.69 -1.97 10.55
C SER A 73 9.10 -1.40 10.70
N PHE A 74 9.44 -0.99 11.91
CA PHE A 74 10.81 -0.67 12.33
C PHE A 74 11.58 -1.91 12.85
N SER A 75 10.91 -3.05 12.97
CA SER A 75 11.41 -4.34 13.45
C SER A 75 11.40 -5.37 12.33
N ASN A 76 12.10 -6.47 12.53
CA ASN A 76 12.14 -7.60 11.62
C ASN A 76 11.79 -8.88 12.38
N PHE A 77 10.67 -9.51 11.98
CA PHE A 77 10.27 -10.85 12.43
C PHE A 77 10.33 -11.02 13.96
N GLY A 78 9.76 -10.06 14.70
CA GLY A 78 9.65 -10.07 16.16
C GLY A 78 10.78 -9.37 16.92
N TYR A 79 11.77 -8.79 16.27
CA TYR A 79 12.85 -8.08 16.96
C TYR A 79 13.15 -6.69 16.35
N PRO A 80 13.18 -5.61 17.16
CA PRO A 80 12.81 -5.56 18.58
C PRO A 80 11.29 -5.71 18.81
N VAL A 81 10.93 -6.28 19.95
CA VAL A 81 9.52 -6.51 20.33
C VAL A 81 8.80 -5.20 20.61
N SER A 82 7.63 -5.03 20.00
CA SER A 82 6.75 -3.87 20.22
C SER A 82 5.31 -4.24 19.86
N GLU A 83 4.32 -3.69 20.58
CA GLU A 83 2.90 -3.89 20.26
C GLU A 83 2.55 -3.48 18.82
N ARG A 84 3.16 -2.41 18.32
CA ARG A 84 2.95 -1.94 16.95
C ARG A 84 3.52 -2.90 15.92
N ALA A 85 4.68 -3.50 16.21
CA ALA A 85 5.29 -4.52 15.37
C ALA A 85 4.47 -5.82 15.39
N ILE A 86 4.04 -6.25 16.57
CA ILE A 86 3.17 -7.43 16.75
C ILE A 86 1.87 -7.28 15.94
N LYS A 87 1.29 -6.08 15.88
CA LYS A 87 0.11 -5.83 15.07
C LYS A 87 0.36 -6.10 13.58
N MET A 88 1.50 -5.67 13.04
CA MET A 88 1.87 -5.92 11.64
C MET A 88 2.08 -7.42 11.37
N SER A 89 2.73 -8.13 12.29
CA SER A 89 2.89 -9.58 12.22
C SER A 89 1.53 -10.32 12.29
N ARG A 90 0.62 -9.88 13.15
CA ARG A 90 -0.73 -10.45 13.23
C ARG A 90 -1.54 -10.24 11.95
N ALA A 91 -1.36 -9.13 11.26
CA ALA A 91 -1.99 -8.91 9.96
C ALA A 91 -1.56 -9.97 8.92
N SER A 92 -0.29 -10.39 8.96
CA SER A 92 0.19 -11.52 8.15
C SER A 92 -0.52 -12.83 8.53
N ALA A 93 -0.71 -13.10 9.82
CA ALA A 93 -1.44 -14.28 10.28
C ALA A 93 -2.93 -14.28 9.85
N VAL A 94 -3.57 -13.11 9.77
CA VAL A 94 -4.93 -12.99 9.22
C VAL A 94 -4.98 -13.41 7.74
N LEU A 95 -3.95 -13.11 6.96
CA LEU A 95 -3.87 -13.59 5.56
C LEU A 95 -3.65 -15.10 5.48
N ASP A 96 -2.91 -15.70 6.44
CA ASP A 96 -2.78 -17.16 6.55
C ASP A 96 -4.16 -17.83 6.75
N GLU A 97 -5.00 -17.26 7.62
CA GLU A 97 -6.35 -17.76 7.87
C GLU A 97 -7.28 -17.60 6.65
N ARG A 98 -7.09 -16.55 5.86
CA ARG A 98 -7.88 -16.26 4.66
C ARG A 98 -7.49 -17.11 3.44
N GLY A 99 -6.30 -17.70 3.43
CA GLY A 99 -5.79 -18.55 2.34
C GLY A 99 -5.66 -17.79 1.01
N VAL A 100 -5.04 -16.60 1.05
CA VAL A 100 -4.88 -15.74 -0.13
C VAL A 100 -3.90 -16.34 -1.16
N ASP A 101 -4.02 -15.93 -2.42
CA ASP A 101 -3.30 -16.48 -3.58
C ASP A 101 -2.07 -15.65 -4.01
N PHE A 102 -1.50 -14.87 -3.10
CA PHE A 102 -0.32 -14.05 -3.35
C PHE A 102 0.72 -14.18 -2.24
N GLU A 103 1.96 -13.79 -2.53
CA GLU A 103 3.04 -13.80 -1.53
C GLU A 103 2.92 -12.63 -0.55
N TYR A 104 3.12 -12.92 0.73
CA TYR A 104 3.17 -11.91 1.79
C TYR A 104 4.03 -12.38 2.95
N ASP A 105 4.63 -11.42 3.67
CA ASP A 105 5.35 -11.70 4.91
C ASP A 105 5.54 -10.41 5.73
N GLY A 106 6.00 -10.55 6.95
CA GLY A 106 6.33 -9.47 7.90
C GLY A 106 5.95 -9.84 9.32
N GLU A 107 6.24 -8.97 10.25
CA GLU A 107 6.71 -7.58 9.98
C GLU A 107 8.19 -7.56 9.55
N MET A 108 8.53 -6.59 8.73
CA MET A 108 9.91 -6.36 8.33
C MET A 108 10.17 -4.86 8.02
N THR A 109 11.43 -4.47 8.09
CA THR A 109 11.85 -3.13 7.69
C THR A 109 11.85 -2.97 6.16
N VAL A 110 11.71 -1.74 5.68
CA VAL A 110 11.60 -1.46 4.23
C VAL A 110 12.84 -1.87 3.45
N ASP A 111 14.03 -1.80 4.06
CA ASP A 111 15.28 -2.27 3.45
C ASP A 111 15.30 -3.80 3.29
N VAL A 112 14.83 -4.55 4.28
CA VAL A 112 14.64 -6.02 4.15
C VAL A 112 13.63 -6.31 3.04
N ALA A 113 12.50 -5.61 3.00
CA ALA A 113 11.46 -5.82 2.01
C ALA A 113 11.92 -5.54 0.57
N LEU A 114 12.77 -4.52 0.35
CA LEU A 114 13.10 -4.03 -0.98
C LEU A 114 14.47 -4.45 -1.50
N ASN A 115 15.40 -4.85 -0.62
CA ASN A 115 16.77 -5.18 -0.99
C ASN A 115 17.04 -6.68 -0.84
N PRO A 116 17.23 -7.42 -1.96
CA PRO A 116 17.50 -8.86 -1.92
C PRO A 116 18.73 -9.24 -1.10
N GLU A 117 19.76 -8.39 -1.07
CA GLU A 117 20.99 -8.69 -0.31
C GLU A 117 20.75 -8.61 1.19
N VAL A 118 19.89 -7.69 1.64
CA VAL A 118 19.49 -7.60 3.05
C VAL A 118 18.53 -8.74 3.42
N MET A 119 17.59 -9.07 2.53
CA MET A 119 16.64 -10.17 2.71
C MET A 119 17.32 -11.53 2.90
N LYS A 120 18.49 -11.77 2.29
CA LYS A 120 19.26 -13.01 2.45
C LYS A 120 19.64 -13.32 3.92
N HIS A 121 19.69 -12.31 4.80
CA HIS A 121 19.93 -12.52 6.21
C HIS A 121 18.73 -13.14 6.96
N TYR A 122 17.59 -13.24 6.27
CA TYR A 122 16.34 -13.80 6.79
C TYR A 122 15.87 -14.98 5.91
N PRO A 123 16.57 -16.14 5.95
CA PRO A 123 16.31 -17.26 5.03
C PRO A 123 14.92 -17.90 5.22
N PHE A 124 14.23 -17.56 6.30
CA PHE A 124 12.86 -18.00 6.59
C PHE A 124 11.80 -17.03 6.04
N CYS A 125 12.20 -15.91 5.43
CA CYS A 125 11.27 -14.99 4.76
C CYS A 125 10.53 -15.73 3.65
N ARG A 126 9.21 -15.60 3.64
CA ARG A 126 8.32 -16.27 2.68
C ARG A 126 8.30 -15.64 1.29
N LEU A 127 8.79 -14.39 1.16
CA LEU A 127 8.87 -13.72 -0.13
C LEU A 127 9.98 -14.32 -0.98
N THR A 128 9.66 -14.68 -2.23
CA THR A 128 10.63 -15.24 -3.19
C THR A 128 11.49 -14.19 -3.85
N GLY A 129 11.20 -12.92 -3.63
CA GLY A 129 11.93 -11.76 -4.16
C GLY A 129 11.52 -10.46 -3.49
N PRO A 130 12.10 -9.34 -3.92
CA PRO A 130 11.76 -8.04 -3.34
C PRO A 130 10.28 -7.76 -3.40
N ALA A 131 9.73 -7.22 -2.32
CA ALA A 131 8.34 -6.78 -2.28
C ALA A 131 8.08 -5.70 -3.35
N ASN A 132 6.89 -5.74 -3.91
CA ASN A 132 6.36 -4.68 -4.76
C ASN A 132 5.12 -3.99 -4.17
N ILE A 133 4.69 -4.47 -2.99
CA ILE A 133 3.62 -3.84 -2.21
C ILE A 133 4.12 -3.69 -0.78
N LEU A 134 4.08 -2.45 -0.27
CA LEU A 134 4.45 -2.11 1.10
C LEU A 134 3.18 -1.67 1.85
N VAL A 135 2.74 -2.48 2.80
CA VAL A 135 1.65 -2.12 3.72
C VAL A 135 2.25 -1.38 4.89
N MET A 136 1.90 -0.10 5.00
CA MET A 136 2.42 0.77 6.05
C MET A 136 1.59 0.64 7.33
N PRO A 137 2.20 0.78 8.52
CA PRO A 137 1.49 0.58 9.80
C PRO A 137 0.37 1.59 10.07
N ALA A 138 0.39 2.72 9.36
CA ALA A 138 -0.64 3.75 9.42
C ALA A 138 -0.44 4.78 8.31
N ARG A 139 -1.49 5.56 8.00
CA ARG A 139 -1.45 6.65 7.02
C ARG A 139 -0.33 7.67 7.27
N HIS A 140 0.03 7.91 8.53
CA HIS A 140 1.13 8.82 8.88
C HIS A 140 2.46 8.38 8.28
N SER A 141 2.85 7.11 8.48
CA SER A 141 4.10 6.57 7.95
C SER A 141 4.11 6.57 6.43
N ALA A 142 3.01 6.19 5.79
CA ALA A 142 2.86 6.25 4.34
C ALA A 142 3.02 7.68 3.80
N SER A 143 2.29 8.65 4.39
CA SER A 143 2.31 10.05 3.96
C SER A 143 3.69 10.68 4.12
N ILE A 144 4.36 10.45 5.25
CA ILE A 144 5.71 10.98 5.51
C ILE A 144 6.71 10.37 4.52
N SER A 145 6.66 9.05 4.30
CA SER A 145 7.54 8.35 3.38
C SER A 145 7.41 8.86 1.94
N ILE A 146 6.17 9.05 1.45
CA ILE A 146 5.91 9.58 0.12
C ILE A 146 6.50 10.99 -0.02
N LYS A 147 6.23 11.87 0.94
CA LYS A 147 6.73 13.25 0.89
C LYS A 147 8.25 13.32 0.95
N LEU A 148 8.86 12.50 1.80
CA LEU A 148 10.31 12.41 1.89
C LEU A 148 10.94 11.94 0.57
N LEU A 149 10.35 10.94 -0.07
CA LEU A 149 10.81 10.43 -1.37
C LEU A 149 10.59 11.44 -2.50
N GLN A 150 9.49 12.22 -2.47
CA GLN A 150 9.25 13.28 -3.44
C GLN A 150 10.28 14.41 -3.36
N GLU A 151 10.65 14.81 -2.15
CA GLU A 151 11.57 15.93 -1.93
C GLU A 151 13.05 15.54 -2.11
N LEU A 152 13.44 14.33 -1.69
CA LEU A 152 14.85 13.92 -1.68
C LEU A 152 15.20 12.89 -2.76
N GLY A 153 14.23 12.24 -3.39
CA GLY A 153 14.43 11.17 -4.35
C GLY A 153 14.00 11.54 -5.76
N HIS A 154 14.58 10.86 -6.76
CA HIS A 154 14.07 10.86 -8.12
C HIS A 154 12.96 9.81 -8.24
N VAL A 155 11.78 10.10 -7.69
CA VAL A 155 10.63 9.19 -7.65
C VAL A 155 9.43 9.83 -8.32
N THR A 156 8.85 9.13 -9.30
CA THR A 156 7.54 9.51 -9.82
C THR A 156 6.46 8.91 -8.93
N VAL A 157 5.59 9.74 -8.41
CA VAL A 157 4.49 9.36 -7.53
C VAL A 157 3.18 9.45 -8.31
N ILE A 158 2.45 8.34 -8.40
CA ILE A 158 1.16 8.24 -9.10
C ILE A 158 0.11 7.80 -8.08
N GLY A 159 -0.91 8.60 -7.89
CA GLY A 159 -1.97 8.28 -6.95
C GLY A 159 -2.32 9.40 -5.99
N PRO A 160 -3.11 9.12 -4.94
CA PRO A 160 -3.59 7.78 -4.59
C PRO A 160 -4.63 7.22 -5.56
N ILE A 161 -4.50 5.95 -5.89
CA ILE A 161 -5.50 5.14 -6.56
C ILE A 161 -6.46 4.68 -5.47
N LEU A 162 -7.72 5.05 -5.56
CA LEU A 162 -8.74 4.60 -4.62
C LEU A 162 -9.33 3.29 -5.14
N THR A 163 -9.30 2.24 -4.32
CA THR A 163 -9.88 0.92 -4.58
C THR A 163 -10.85 0.53 -3.47
N GLY A 164 -11.68 -0.51 -3.69
CA GLY A 164 -12.70 -0.93 -2.73
C GLY A 164 -14.00 -0.11 -2.80
N ILE A 165 -14.21 0.64 -3.86
CA ILE A 165 -15.46 1.33 -4.17
C ILE A 165 -15.91 0.93 -5.59
N ASP A 166 -17.22 0.83 -5.80
CA ASP A 166 -17.82 0.37 -7.08
C ASP A 166 -17.58 1.30 -8.28
N ARG A 167 -16.97 2.45 -8.05
CA ARG A 167 -16.73 3.48 -9.07
C ARG A 167 -15.26 3.82 -9.18
N GLN A 168 -14.83 4.11 -10.39
CA GLN A 168 -13.47 4.59 -10.68
C GLN A 168 -13.32 6.04 -10.25
N VAL A 169 -12.86 6.27 -9.02
CA VAL A 169 -12.56 7.60 -8.50
C VAL A 169 -11.05 7.76 -8.39
N LYS A 170 -10.53 8.82 -9.00
CA LYS A 170 -9.11 9.18 -8.90
C LYS A 170 -9.00 10.55 -8.24
N LEU A 171 -8.08 10.67 -7.29
CA LEU A 171 -7.87 11.90 -6.53
C LEU A 171 -6.58 12.58 -6.97
N CYS A 172 -6.70 13.86 -7.32
CA CYS A 172 -5.54 14.71 -7.56
C CYS A 172 -5.39 15.73 -6.43
N SER A 173 -4.16 16.06 -6.08
CA SER A 173 -3.89 17.17 -5.16
C SER A 173 -4.20 18.50 -5.84
N THR A 174 -4.53 19.54 -5.08
CA THR A 174 -4.68 20.90 -5.58
C THR A 174 -3.39 21.45 -6.19
N ASN A 175 -2.24 20.88 -5.84
CA ASN A 175 -0.91 21.25 -6.36
C ASN A 175 -0.39 20.25 -7.41
N SER A 176 -1.26 19.40 -7.97
CA SER A 176 -0.87 18.45 -9.01
C SER A 176 -0.45 19.15 -10.28
N SER A 177 0.64 18.69 -10.87
CA SER A 177 1.07 19.12 -12.19
C SER A 177 0.13 18.61 -13.28
N VAL A 178 0.23 19.17 -14.49
CA VAL A 178 -0.52 18.69 -15.66
C VAL A 178 -0.22 17.21 -15.94
N ASN A 179 1.04 16.79 -15.78
CA ASN A 179 1.43 15.39 -15.95
C ASN A 179 0.80 14.47 -14.91
N ASP A 180 0.70 14.90 -13.64
CA ASP A 180 0.04 14.12 -12.60
C ASP A 180 -1.44 13.92 -12.95
N ILE A 181 -2.13 14.97 -13.38
CA ILE A 181 -3.54 14.90 -13.79
C ILE A 181 -3.69 13.97 -15.00
N LEU A 182 -2.80 14.05 -15.98
CA LEU A 182 -2.79 13.18 -17.15
C LEU A 182 -2.59 11.71 -16.75
N HIS A 183 -1.62 11.41 -15.90
CA HIS A 183 -1.40 10.06 -15.38
C HIS A 183 -2.64 9.51 -14.67
N MET A 184 -3.30 10.33 -13.84
CA MET A 184 -4.52 9.92 -13.13
C MET A 184 -5.70 9.72 -14.11
N ALA A 185 -5.80 10.51 -15.18
CA ALA A 185 -6.81 10.34 -16.22
C ALA A 185 -6.59 9.04 -17.02
N ILE A 186 -5.35 8.73 -17.39
CA ILE A 186 -4.98 7.46 -18.03
C ILE A 186 -5.33 6.28 -17.11
N MET A 187 -4.97 6.35 -15.83
CA MET A 187 -5.30 5.32 -14.85
C MET A 187 -6.81 5.16 -14.60
N ALA A 188 -7.59 6.21 -14.83
CA ALA A 188 -9.05 6.13 -14.77
C ALA A 188 -9.66 5.48 -16.02
N ALA A 189 -9.04 5.67 -17.18
CA ALA A 189 -9.46 5.06 -18.44
C ALA A 189 -9.09 3.55 -18.51
N CYS A 190 -7.97 3.16 -17.93
CA CYS A 190 -7.63 1.76 -17.74
C CYS A 190 -8.47 1.22 -16.58
N LYS A 191 -9.28 0.18 -16.82
CA LYS A 191 -10.07 -0.49 -15.75
C LYS A 191 -9.10 -1.14 -14.73
N VAL A 192 -8.55 -0.34 -13.84
CA VAL A 192 -7.73 -0.77 -12.71
C VAL A 192 -8.62 -0.72 -11.46
N GLY A 193 -9.29 -1.81 -11.20
CA GLY A 193 -10.18 -1.95 -10.07
C GLY A 193 -11.09 -3.12 -10.21
#